data_0351cd0039d0c45b714ea83c6af137c1
#
_entry.id   0351cd0039d0c45b714ea83c6af137c1
#
_cell.length_a   1.000
_cell.length_b   1.000
_cell.length_c   1.000
_cell.angle_alpha   90.00
_cell.angle_beta   90.00
_cell.angle_gamma   90.00
#
_symmetry.space_group_name_H-M   'P 1'
#
loop_
_entity.id
_entity.type
_entity.pdbx_description
1 polymer ?
#
loop_
_entity_poly.entity_id
_entity_poly.type
_entity_poly.pdbx_seq_one_letter_code
_entity_poly.pdbx_strand_id
1 'polypeptide(L)'
;MSCCAHSEATEILFGPEKASRDLKRYMQKGPDKTTELMLKGIRNAKLANVRLLDIGGGIGVLHHELFKDTINRAVHVDASSAFICIAQEQDLKHGREELVDYLHGDVVDLAESMPSAQIVTLDRVICCYPDWETLVRVTAEKADTIYTFSIPRDRWFVRLFIGIENMIRRVKGDAFRAFVHSSEKLDSVLGEMGFKKLGAKGTLSWEVFTYTNKNSLRS
;
A
#
# COMPACT_ATOMS: atom_id res chain seq x y z
N MET A 1 13.45 -12.95 12.97
CA MET A 1 14.05 -11.62 12.70
C MET A 1 13.28 -10.63 13.55
N SER A 2 13.94 -9.70 14.24
CA SER A 2 13.21 -8.66 14.98
C SER A 2 12.60 -7.66 14.01
N CYS A 3 11.45 -7.07 14.34
CA CYS A 3 10.79 -6.02 13.54
C CYS A 3 11.75 -4.86 13.20
N CYS A 4 12.61 -4.45 14.14
CA CYS A 4 13.59 -3.39 13.94
C CYS A 4 14.55 -3.64 12.76
N ALA A 5 15.09 -4.86 12.61
CA ALA A 5 16.00 -5.18 11.50
C ALA A 5 15.33 -5.15 10.13
N HIS A 6 14.03 -5.43 10.07
CA HIS A 6 13.25 -5.36 8.84
C HIS A 6 12.94 -3.91 8.45
N SER A 7 12.60 -3.06 9.41
CA SER A 7 12.35 -1.63 9.21
C SER A 7 13.60 -0.89 8.70
N GLU A 8 14.76 -1.14 9.31
CA GLU A 8 16.04 -0.58 8.84
C GLU A 8 16.40 -1.03 7.42
N ALA A 9 16.16 -2.31 7.09
CA ALA A 9 16.42 -2.83 5.75
C ALA A 9 15.47 -2.22 4.71
N THR A 10 14.24 -1.90 5.10
CA THR A 10 13.26 -1.21 4.26
C THR A 10 13.73 0.21 3.96
N GLU A 11 14.19 0.98 4.95
CA GLU A 11 14.72 2.33 4.77
C GLU A 11 15.91 2.36 3.78
N ILE A 12 16.84 1.39 3.88
CA ILE A 12 17.97 1.27 2.97
C ILE A 12 17.53 0.91 1.54
N LEU A 13 16.63 -0.05 1.40
CA LEU A 13 16.16 -0.53 0.09
C LEU A 13 15.39 0.53 -0.67
N PHE A 14 14.57 1.31 0.04
CA PHE A 14 13.72 2.36 -0.49
C PHE A 14 14.33 3.76 -0.33
N GLY A 15 15.65 3.86 -0.47
CA GLY A 15 16.42 5.09 -0.33
C GLY A 15 16.20 6.11 -1.47
N PRO A 16 16.91 7.27 -1.40
CA PRO A 16 16.69 8.44 -2.27
C PRO A 16 16.80 8.15 -3.76
N GLU A 17 17.74 7.28 -4.16
CA GLU A 17 17.93 6.92 -5.58
C GLU A 17 16.72 6.20 -6.16
N LYS A 18 16.13 5.30 -5.36
CA LYS A 18 14.91 4.59 -5.76
C LYS A 18 13.73 5.54 -5.81
N ALA A 19 13.54 6.38 -4.81
CA ALA A 19 12.47 7.37 -4.76
C ALA A 19 12.51 8.32 -5.97
N SER A 20 13.69 8.86 -6.31
CA SER A 20 13.89 9.71 -7.48
C SER A 20 13.60 9.00 -8.80
N ARG A 21 14.05 7.74 -8.93
CA ARG A 21 13.77 6.92 -10.13
C ARG A 21 12.29 6.62 -10.29
N ASP A 22 11.59 6.30 -9.19
CA ASP A 22 10.17 6.00 -9.20
C ASP A 22 9.35 7.26 -9.54
N LEU A 23 9.74 8.43 -9.01
CA LEU A 23 9.14 9.71 -9.39
C LEU A 23 9.32 10.00 -10.89
N LYS A 24 10.54 9.88 -11.40
CA LYS A 24 10.82 10.10 -12.83
C LYS A 24 9.97 9.21 -13.71
N ARG A 25 9.82 7.93 -13.35
CA ARG A 25 8.98 6.97 -14.06
C ARG A 25 7.51 7.41 -14.03
N TYR A 26 7.00 7.78 -12.86
CA TYR A 26 5.62 8.24 -12.69
C TYR A 26 5.34 9.50 -13.53
N MET A 27 6.23 10.49 -13.48
CA MET A 27 6.09 11.73 -14.27
C MET A 27 6.09 11.49 -15.78
N GLN A 28 6.82 10.46 -16.27
CA GLN A 28 6.91 10.15 -17.69
C GLN A 28 5.79 9.25 -18.20
N LYS A 29 5.32 8.30 -17.38
CA LYS A 29 4.45 7.20 -17.83
C LYS A 29 3.13 7.10 -17.08
N GLY A 30 2.94 7.94 -16.05
CA GLY A 30 1.79 7.82 -15.14
C GLY A 30 1.89 6.63 -14.18
N PRO A 31 0.78 6.29 -13.51
CA PRO A 31 0.69 5.11 -12.65
C PRO A 31 1.05 3.83 -13.40
N ASP A 32 1.62 2.87 -12.71
CA ASP A 32 1.81 1.55 -13.32
C ASP A 32 0.49 0.75 -13.34
N LYS A 33 0.51 -0.37 -14.05
CA LYS A 33 -0.70 -1.16 -14.30
C LYS A 33 -1.37 -1.69 -13.03
N THR A 34 -0.61 -2.00 -12.00
CA THR A 34 -1.14 -2.48 -10.72
C THR A 34 -1.85 -1.34 -9.99
N THR A 35 -1.20 -0.19 -9.89
CA THR A 35 -1.77 1.03 -9.31
C THR A 35 -3.01 1.51 -10.10
N GLU A 36 -2.99 1.46 -11.45
CA GLU A 36 -4.18 1.75 -12.28
C GLU A 36 -5.38 0.84 -11.96
N LEU A 37 -5.13 -0.47 -11.75
CA LEU A 37 -6.19 -1.40 -11.38
C LEU A 37 -6.77 -1.10 -10.00
N MET A 38 -5.94 -0.68 -9.05
CA MET A 38 -6.37 -0.25 -7.72
C MET A 38 -7.21 1.03 -7.80
N LEU A 39 -6.74 2.06 -8.49
CA LEU A 39 -7.48 3.30 -8.75
C LEU A 39 -8.85 3.02 -9.38
N LYS A 40 -8.90 2.13 -10.36
CA LYS A 40 -10.16 1.72 -10.98
C LYS A 40 -11.10 1.02 -9.99
N GLY A 41 -10.57 0.16 -9.12
CA GLY A 41 -11.35 -0.47 -8.04
C GLY A 41 -11.98 0.55 -7.10
N ILE A 42 -11.19 1.54 -6.66
CA ILE A 42 -11.64 2.62 -5.79
C ILE A 42 -12.71 3.47 -6.46
N ARG A 43 -12.47 3.94 -7.70
CA ARG A 43 -13.41 4.79 -8.45
C ARG A 43 -14.74 4.11 -8.73
N ASN A 44 -14.77 2.78 -8.88
CA ASN A 44 -16.00 2.02 -9.04
C ASN A 44 -16.94 2.10 -7.81
N ALA A 45 -16.41 2.42 -6.62
CA ALA A 45 -17.21 2.65 -5.42
C ALA A 45 -17.95 4.00 -5.43
N LYS A 46 -17.62 4.90 -6.40
CA LYS A 46 -18.25 6.21 -6.60
C LYS A 46 -18.25 7.10 -5.35
N LEU A 47 -17.21 6.99 -4.53
CA LEU A 47 -16.98 7.86 -3.38
C LEU A 47 -16.46 9.22 -3.86
N ALA A 48 -16.83 10.29 -3.16
CA ALA A 48 -16.35 11.64 -3.43
C ALA A 48 -16.15 12.41 -2.13
N ASN A 49 -15.15 13.29 -2.10
CA ASN A 49 -14.81 14.13 -0.95
C ASN A 49 -14.53 13.34 0.33
N VAL A 50 -13.86 12.18 0.20
CA VAL A 50 -13.55 11.28 1.31
C VAL A 50 -12.08 11.34 1.69
N ARG A 51 -11.74 10.77 2.85
CA ARG A 51 -10.37 10.64 3.34
C ARG A 51 -9.75 9.34 2.85
N LEU A 52 -8.46 9.41 2.48
CA LEU A 52 -7.61 8.27 2.18
C LEU A 52 -6.60 8.03 3.32
N LEU A 53 -6.38 6.78 3.69
CA LEU A 53 -5.20 6.32 4.42
C LEU A 53 -4.36 5.46 3.46
N ASP A 54 -3.21 5.99 3.03
CA ASP A 54 -2.31 5.36 2.06
C ASP A 54 -1.12 4.75 2.79
N ILE A 55 -1.16 3.43 2.98
CA ILE A 55 -0.16 2.65 3.70
C ILE A 55 0.94 2.20 2.73
N GLY A 56 2.21 2.52 3.08
CA GLY A 56 3.34 2.32 2.18
C GLY A 56 3.16 3.14 0.91
N GLY A 57 2.72 4.39 1.05
CA GLY A 57 2.30 5.25 -0.05
C GLY A 57 3.41 5.62 -1.05
N GLY A 58 4.67 5.30 -0.72
CA GLY A 58 5.81 5.55 -1.59
C GLY A 58 5.94 7.03 -1.96
N ILE A 59 6.05 7.32 -3.26
CA ILE A 59 6.10 8.69 -3.77
C ILE A 59 4.73 9.37 -3.88
N GLY A 60 3.67 8.79 -3.30
CA GLY A 60 2.34 9.39 -3.25
C GLY A 60 1.46 9.20 -4.50
N VAL A 61 1.75 8.23 -5.36
CA VAL A 61 1.02 8.07 -6.64
C VAL A 61 -0.48 7.91 -6.43
N LEU A 62 -0.92 7.11 -5.44
CA LEU A 62 -2.34 6.87 -5.21
C LEU A 62 -3.06 8.14 -4.76
N HIS A 63 -2.54 8.85 -3.76
CA HIS A 63 -3.21 10.07 -3.32
C HIS A 63 -3.16 11.17 -4.39
N HIS A 64 -2.07 11.33 -5.14
CA HIS A 64 -2.01 12.29 -6.25
C HIS A 64 -3.09 12.04 -7.31
N GLU A 65 -3.30 10.78 -7.66
CA GLU A 65 -4.33 10.41 -8.64
C GLU A 65 -5.75 10.57 -8.09
N LEU A 66 -5.97 10.24 -6.80
CA LEU A 66 -7.29 10.31 -6.18
C LEU A 66 -7.73 11.73 -5.80
N PHE A 67 -6.79 12.65 -5.57
CA PHE A 67 -7.11 14.08 -5.39
C PHE A 67 -7.77 14.72 -6.62
N LYS A 68 -7.66 14.08 -7.78
CA LYS A 68 -8.28 14.61 -9.01
C LYS A 68 -9.81 14.50 -8.99
N ASP A 69 -10.37 13.52 -8.24
CA ASP A 69 -11.78 13.16 -8.38
C ASP A 69 -12.43 12.48 -7.16
N THR A 70 -11.67 11.98 -6.21
CA THR A 70 -12.21 11.08 -5.19
C THR A 70 -12.01 11.58 -3.77
N ILE A 71 -10.80 12.02 -3.41
CA ILE A 71 -10.45 12.41 -2.04
C ILE A 71 -10.29 13.91 -1.87
N ASN A 72 -10.46 14.38 -0.63
CA ASN A 72 -10.18 15.77 -0.23
C ASN A 72 -9.09 15.86 0.86
N ARG A 73 -8.74 14.76 1.51
CA ARG A 73 -7.64 14.63 2.47
C ARG A 73 -6.99 13.25 2.39
N ALA A 74 -5.71 13.20 2.72
CA ALA A 74 -4.99 11.95 2.83
C ALA A 74 -4.13 11.89 4.10
N VAL A 75 -3.91 10.68 4.61
CA VAL A 75 -2.83 10.35 5.54
C VAL A 75 -1.92 9.39 4.80
N HIS A 76 -0.67 9.78 4.66
CA HIS A 76 0.37 9.01 3.98
C HIS A 76 1.30 8.38 5.03
N VAL A 77 1.40 7.06 5.02
CA VAL A 77 2.26 6.30 5.94
C VAL A 77 3.33 5.59 5.14
N ASP A 78 4.59 5.79 5.47
CA ASP A 78 5.69 5.05 4.84
C ASP A 78 6.84 4.82 5.83
N ALA A 79 7.54 3.69 5.68
CA ALA A 79 8.74 3.38 6.45
C ALA A 79 10.00 4.06 5.89
N SER A 80 9.92 4.66 4.70
CA SER A 80 11.04 5.35 4.05
C SER A 80 10.90 6.86 4.12
N SER A 81 11.84 7.50 4.82
CA SER A 81 11.96 8.96 4.89
C SER A 81 12.18 9.59 3.51
N ALA A 82 12.92 8.91 2.64
CA ALA A 82 13.21 9.38 1.28
C ALA A 82 11.95 9.41 0.40
N PHE A 83 11.07 8.43 0.52
CA PHE A 83 9.80 8.42 -0.19
C PHE A 83 8.85 9.50 0.33
N ILE A 84 8.75 9.67 1.65
CA ILE A 84 7.96 10.75 2.27
C ILE A 84 8.44 12.12 1.78
N CYS A 85 9.75 12.36 1.77
CA CYS A 85 10.32 13.63 1.30
C CYS A 85 9.89 13.94 -0.15
N ILE A 86 9.98 12.96 -1.05
CA ILE A 86 9.53 13.13 -2.45
C ILE A 86 8.03 13.37 -2.53
N ALA A 87 7.20 12.65 -1.75
CA ALA A 87 5.75 12.86 -1.74
C ALA A 87 5.39 14.27 -1.26
N GLN A 88 6.01 14.74 -0.17
CA GLN A 88 5.85 16.11 0.34
C GLN A 88 6.23 17.18 -0.68
N GLU A 89 7.37 17.01 -1.37
CA GLU A 89 7.78 17.93 -2.44
C GLU A 89 6.75 18.00 -3.59
N GLN A 90 6.15 16.86 -3.95
CA GLN A 90 5.13 16.83 -4.99
C GLN A 90 3.83 17.49 -4.50
N ASP A 91 3.41 17.26 -3.26
CA ASP A 91 2.22 17.87 -2.71
C ASP A 91 2.38 19.40 -2.58
N LEU A 92 3.54 19.88 -2.15
CA LEU A 92 3.86 21.31 -2.14
C LEU A 92 3.76 21.93 -3.54
N LYS A 93 4.30 21.27 -4.57
CA LYS A 93 4.22 21.72 -5.98
C LYS A 93 2.77 21.82 -6.50
N HIS A 94 1.86 21.06 -5.90
CA HIS A 94 0.45 21.04 -6.28
C HIS A 94 -0.46 21.81 -5.32
N GLY A 95 0.08 22.50 -4.31
CA GLY A 95 -0.67 23.25 -3.30
C GLY A 95 -1.52 22.36 -2.41
N ARG A 96 -1.00 21.19 -2.00
CA ARG A 96 -1.72 20.20 -1.20
C ARG A 96 -1.05 19.90 0.14
N GLU A 97 -0.06 20.67 0.54
CA GLU A 97 0.70 20.51 1.78
C GLU A 97 -0.18 20.48 3.03
N GLU A 98 -1.30 21.21 3.03
CA GLU A 98 -2.27 21.25 4.12
C GLU A 98 -3.34 20.12 4.05
N LEU A 99 -3.32 19.33 2.97
CA LEU A 99 -4.31 18.28 2.72
C LEU A 99 -3.79 16.87 2.96
N VAL A 100 -2.48 16.73 3.20
CA VAL A 100 -1.82 15.43 3.42
C VAL A 100 -1.04 15.45 4.72
N ASP A 101 -1.42 14.57 5.65
CA ASP A 101 -0.67 14.31 6.87
C ASP A 101 0.31 13.15 6.62
N TYR A 102 1.55 13.25 7.12
CA TYR A 102 2.60 12.25 6.90
C TYR A 102 3.00 11.58 8.21
N LEU A 103 3.02 10.24 8.20
CA LEU A 103 3.50 9.41 9.31
C LEU A 103 4.68 8.56 8.83
N HIS A 104 5.84 8.72 9.47
CA HIS A 104 7.05 7.96 9.18
C HIS A 104 7.24 6.85 10.21
N GLY A 105 7.37 5.61 9.78
CA GLY A 105 7.67 4.47 10.63
C GLY A 105 7.00 3.17 10.21
N ASP A 106 7.13 2.17 11.09
CA ASP A 106 6.45 0.88 10.90
C ASP A 106 4.94 1.04 11.13
N VAL A 107 4.16 0.49 10.22
CA VAL A 107 2.69 0.61 10.20
C VAL A 107 2.04 0.04 11.45
N VAL A 108 2.57 -1.10 11.95
CA VAL A 108 2.02 -1.76 13.16
C VAL A 108 2.31 -0.94 14.40
N ASP A 109 3.50 -0.35 14.48
CA ASP A 109 3.88 0.54 15.60
C ASP A 109 3.06 1.85 15.56
N LEU A 110 2.69 2.32 14.37
CA LEU A 110 1.88 3.53 14.16
C LEU A 110 0.36 3.28 14.26
N ALA A 111 -0.10 2.07 14.53
CA ALA A 111 -1.51 1.69 14.46
C ALA A 111 -2.45 2.63 15.24
N GLU A 112 -2.05 3.05 16.45
CA GLU A 112 -2.85 3.96 17.30
C GLU A 112 -2.85 5.40 16.76
N SER A 113 -1.78 5.81 16.07
CA SER A 113 -1.63 7.16 15.50
C SER A 113 -2.37 7.34 14.19
N MET A 114 -2.68 6.24 13.50
CA MET A 114 -3.40 6.27 12.23
C MET A 114 -4.90 6.53 12.45
N PRO A 115 -5.48 7.55 11.81
CA PRO A 115 -6.93 7.77 11.85
C PRO A 115 -7.67 6.77 10.97
N SER A 116 -8.96 6.58 11.22
CA SER A 116 -9.84 5.89 10.26
C SER A 116 -10.08 6.76 9.02
N ALA A 117 -10.30 6.08 7.90
CA ALA A 117 -10.56 6.70 6.60
C ALA A 117 -11.57 5.88 5.79
N GLN A 118 -12.31 6.53 4.91
CA GLN A 118 -13.24 5.84 4.03
C GLN A 118 -12.53 4.89 3.06
N ILE A 119 -11.29 5.21 2.69
CA ILE A 119 -10.47 4.39 1.79
C ILE A 119 -9.13 4.09 2.48
N VAL A 120 -8.76 2.81 2.53
CA VAL A 120 -7.42 2.36 2.95
C VAL A 120 -6.77 1.60 1.81
N THR A 121 -5.53 1.96 1.49
CA THR A 121 -4.75 1.39 0.38
C THR A 121 -3.42 0.80 0.86
N LEU A 122 -3.02 -0.37 0.30
CA LEU A 122 -1.73 -1.01 0.51
C LEU A 122 -1.18 -1.50 -0.84
N ASP A 123 -0.52 -0.63 -1.61
CA ASP A 123 0.06 -1.03 -2.90
C ASP A 123 1.45 -1.65 -2.69
N ARG A 124 1.57 -2.97 -2.83
CA ARG A 124 2.82 -3.75 -2.69
C ARG A 124 3.44 -3.71 -1.28
N VAL A 125 2.62 -3.59 -0.26
CA VAL A 125 3.06 -3.53 1.15
C VAL A 125 3.01 -4.90 1.81
N ILE A 126 1.89 -5.61 1.70
CA ILE A 126 1.67 -6.90 2.40
C ILE A 126 2.77 -7.92 2.09
N CYS A 127 3.25 -7.95 0.85
CA CYS A 127 4.32 -8.86 0.43
C CYS A 127 5.68 -8.56 1.07
N CYS A 128 5.85 -7.39 1.67
CA CYS A 128 7.06 -6.96 2.34
C CYS A 128 7.01 -7.22 3.86
N TYR A 129 5.88 -7.69 4.37
CA TYR A 129 5.66 -7.81 5.81
C TYR A 129 5.60 -9.28 6.25
N PRO A 130 6.51 -9.73 7.15
CA PRO A 130 6.54 -11.13 7.61
C PRO A 130 5.26 -11.53 8.33
N ASP A 131 4.77 -10.67 9.25
CA ASP A 131 3.51 -10.82 9.97
C ASP A 131 2.39 -10.06 9.25
N TRP A 132 2.06 -10.57 8.07
CA TRP A 132 1.02 -9.97 7.21
C TRP A 132 -0.36 -9.94 7.87
N GLU A 133 -0.65 -10.89 8.77
CA GLU A 133 -1.96 -10.99 9.40
C GLU A 133 -2.17 -9.82 10.38
N THR A 134 -1.20 -9.54 11.25
CA THR A 134 -1.23 -8.37 12.12
C THR A 134 -1.34 -7.09 11.31
N LEU A 135 -0.52 -6.92 10.26
CA LEU A 135 -0.61 -5.77 9.36
C LEU A 135 -2.01 -5.58 8.78
N VAL A 136 -2.59 -6.65 8.22
CA VAL A 136 -3.93 -6.59 7.61
C VAL A 136 -4.99 -6.26 8.64
N ARG A 137 -4.95 -6.86 9.83
CA ARG A 137 -5.93 -6.59 10.89
C ARG A 137 -5.88 -5.12 11.34
N VAL A 138 -4.71 -4.60 11.69
CA VAL A 138 -4.60 -3.20 12.17
C VAL A 138 -4.95 -2.18 11.10
N THR A 139 -4.65 -2.45 9.84
CA THR A 139 -4.96 -1.51 8.74
C THR A 139 -6.41 -1.62 8.26
N ALA A 140 -6.99 -2.82 8.26
CA ALA A 140 -8.40 -3.02 7.89
C ALA A 140 -9.36 -2.42 8.93
N GLU A 141 -9.02 -2.43 10.23
CA GLU A 141 -9.79 -1.73 11.27
C GLU A 141 -9.93 -0.22 11.01
N LYS A 142 -9.01 0.38 10.25
CA LYS A 142 -9.06 1.80 9.88
C LYS A 142 -9.92 2.07 8.65
N ALA A 143 -10.41 1.04 7.95
CA ALA A 143 -11.16 1.21 6.71
C ALA A 143 -12.67 1.25 6.97
N ASP A 144 -13.25 2.45 6.85
CA ASP A 144 -14.70 2.63 7.04
C ASP A 144 -15.51 2.05 5.86
N THR A 145 -15.00 2.15 4.62
CA THR A 145 -15.77 1.78 3.42
C THR A 145 -15.00 0.85 2.48
N ILE A 146 -13.84 1.28 2.00
CA ILE A 146 -13.04 0.52 1.02
C ILE A 146 -11.69 0.16 1.60
N TYR A 147 -11.34 -1.12 1.49
CA TYR A 147 -10.01 -1.64 1.74
C TYR A 147 -9.48 -2.28 0.46
N THR A 148 -8.35 -1.78 -0.06
CA THR A 148 -7.78 -2.28 -1.31
C THR A 148 -6.29 -2.47 -1.21
N PHE A 149 -5.79 -3.57 -1.76
CA PHE A 149 -4.36 -3.88 -1.70
C PHE A 149 -3.90 -4.64 -2.95
N SER A 150 -2.59 -4.66 -3.15
CA SER A 150 -1.95 -5.50 -4.15
C SER A 150 -0.95 -6.48 -3.54
N ILE A 151 -0.92 -7.70 -4.07
CA ILE A 151 0.03 -8.76 -3.69
C ILE A 151 0.59 -9.47 -4.92
N PRO A 152 1.78 -10.10 -4.83
CA PRO A 152 2.27 -11.00 -5.86
C PRO A 152 1.31 -12.18 -6.03
N ARG A 153 1.03 -12.55 -7.28
CA ARG A 153 0.20 -13.74 -7.56
C ARG A 153 0.89 -15.01 -7.08
N ASP A 154 0.10 -15.89 -6.50
CA ASP A 154 0.56 -17.20 -6.09
C ASP A 154 0.69 -18.14 -7.30
N ARG A 155 1.76 -17.92 -8.10
CA ARG A 155 2.14 -18.74 -9.25
C ARG A 155 3.56 -19.26 -9.07
N TRP A 156 3.83 -20.45 -9.57
CA TRP A 156 5.12 -21.11 -9.39
C TRP A 156 6.31 -20.26 -9.85
N PHE A 157 6.19 -19.55 -10.99
CA PHE A 157 7.27 -18.69 -11.52
C PHE A 157 7.44 -17.41 -10.69
N VAL A 158 6.38 -16.84 -10.09
CA VAL A 158 6.45 -15.71 -9.18
C VAL A 158 7.16 -16.13 -7.88
N ARG A 159 6.78 -17.29 -7.33
CA ARG A 159 7.47 -17.87 -6.16
C ARG A 159 8.94 -18.13 -6.44
N LEU A 160 9.27 -18.67 -7.61
CA LEU A 160 10.65 -18.93 -8.03
C LEU A 160 11.44 -17.61 -8.13
N PHE A 161 10.89 -16.59 -8.77
CA PHE A 161 11.52 -15.28 -8.93
C PHE A 161 11.79 -14.62 -7.57
N ILE A 162 10.78 -14.55 -6.70
CA ILE A 162 10.92 -14.01 -5.34
C ILE A 162 11.92 -14.83 -4.51
N GLY A 163 11.92 -16.15 -4.67
CA GLY A 163 12.91 -17.02 -4.01
C GLY A 163 14.35 -16.73 -4.43
N ILE A 164 14.58 -16.52 -5.72
CA ILE A 164 15.89 -16.13 -6.26
C ILE A 164 16.30 -14.74 -5.75
N GLU A 165 15.40 -13.76 -5.79
CA GLU A 165 15.68 -12.43 -5.24
C GLU A 165 16.04 -12.47 -3.76
N ASN A 166 15.27 -13.20 -2.95
CA ASN A 166 15.54 -13.37 -1.52
C ASN A 166 16.88 -14.07 -1.26
N MET A 167 17.26 -15.03 -2.11
CA MET A 167 18.55 -15.70 -2.03
C MET A 167 19.72 -14.73 -2.34
N ILE A 168 19.59 -13.94 -3.41
CA ILE A 168 20.60 -12.92 -3.78
C ILE A 168 20.76 -11.90 -2.65
N ARG A 169 19.64 -11.41 -2.08
CA ARG A 169 19.66 -10.49 -0.94
C ARG A 169 20.36 -11.11 0.27
N ARG A 170 20.07 -12.37 0.56
CA ARG A 170 20.72 -13.10 1.67
C ARG A 170 22.24 -13.17 1.51
N VAL A 171 22.72 -13.44 0.29
CA VAL A 171 24.15 -13.50 -0.02
C VAL A 171 24.81 -12.13 0.15
N LYS A 172 24.07 -11.04 -0.17
CA LYS A 172 24.54 -9.65 -0.01
C LYS A 172 24.42 -9.11 1.43
N GLY A 173 23.92 -9.91 2.38
CA GLY A 173 23.70 -9.46 3.76
C GLY A 173 22.49 -8.53 3.94
N ASP A 174 21.65 -8.36 2.91
CA ASP A 174 20.42 -7.57 2.98
C ASP A 174 19.36 -8.34 3.79
N ALA A 175 18.81 -7.70 4.82
CA ALA A 175 17.80 -8.30 5.70
C ALA A 175 16.38 -8.29 5.12
N PHE A 176 16.10 -7.47 4.10
CA PHE A 176 14.78 -7.37 3.48
C PHE A 176 14.39 -8.69 2.78
N ARG A 177 13.13 -9.08 2.95
CA ARG A 177 12.54 -10.25 2.28
C ARG A 177 11.17 -9.91 1.70
N ALA A 178 10.89 -10.46 0.53
CA ALA A 178 9.56 -10.44 -0.06
C ALA A 178 8.89 -11.80 0.09
N PHE A 179 7.56 -11.80 0.23
CA PHE A 179 6.74 -12.98 0.50
C PHE A 179 5.61 -13.09 -0.52
N VAL A 180 5.19 -14.33 -0.80
CA VAL A 180 3.96 -14.63 -1.52
C VAL A 180 2.96 -15.18 -0.50
N HIS A 181 1.96 -14.37 -0.16
CA HIS A 181 0.92 -14.76 0.78
C HIS A 181 -0.28 -15.37 0.04
N SER A 182 -0.99 -16.29 0.70
CA SER A 182 -2.20 -16.92 0.14
C SER A 182 -3.35 -15.91 0.12
N SER A 183 -3.94 -15.71 -1.07
CA SER A 183 -5.13 -14.87 -1.23
C SER A 183 -6.34 -15.43 -0.47
N GLU A 184 -6.45 -16.76 -0.34
CA GLU A 184 -7.54 -17.40 0.41
C GLU A 184 -7.45 -17.09 1.91
N LYS A 185 -6.23 -17.06 2.48
CA LYS A 185 -6.05 -16.68 3.89
C LYS A 185 -6.38 -15.21 4.13
N LEU A 186 -5.99 -14.32 3.21
CA LEU A 186 -6.34 -12.90 3.25
C LEU A 186 -7.87 -12.72 3.15
N ASP A 187 -8.53 -13.45 2.24
CA ASP A 187 -9.99 -13.45 2.11
C ASP A 187 -10.68 -13.91 3.42
N SER A 188 -10.15 -14.95 4.09
CA SER A 188 -10.69 -15.43 5.37
C SER A 188 -10.60 -14.37 6.46
N VAL A 189 -9.41 -13.79 6.67
CA VAL A 189 -9.19 -12.76 7.70
C VAL A 189 -10.08 -11.55 7.47
N LEU A 190 -10.15 -11.04 6.23
CA LEU A 190 -11.00 -9.88 5.92
C LEU A 190 -12.49 -10.22 6.03
N GLY A 191 -12.89 -11.46 5.68
CA GLY A 191 -14.25 -11.95 5.86
C GLY A 191 -14.68 -11.98 7.33
N GLU A 192 -13.80 -12.46 8.23
CA GLU A 192 -13.99 -12.44 9.69
C GLU A 192 -14.15 -11.03 10.23
N MET A 193 -13.40 -10.05 9.67
CA MET A 193 -13.48 -8.64 10.03
C MET A 193 -14.68 -7.91 9.43
N GLY A 194 -15.58 -8.61 8.72
CA GLY A 194 -16.81 -8.04 8.18
C GLY A 194 -16.66 -7.40 6.79
N PHE A 195 -15.55 -7.63 6.10
CA PHE A 195 -15.39 -7.16 4.73
C PHE A 195 -16.02 -8.12 3.71
N LYS A 196 -16.48 -7.55 2.59
CA LYS A 196 -16.97 -8.28 1.42
C LYS A 196 -16.11 -7.93 0.21
N LYS A 197 -15.60 -8.95 -0.48
CA LYS A 197 -14.85 -8.78 -1.71
C LYS A 197 -15.73 -8.22 -2.82
N LEU A 198 -15.34 -7.08 -3.38
CA LEU A 198 -15.99 -6.47 -4.55
C LEU A 198 -15.38 -6.97 -5.86
N GLY A 199 -14.11 -7.32 -5.86
CA GLY A 199 -13.45 -7.83 -7.05
C GLY A 199 -11.97 -8.12 -6.85
N ALA A 200 -11.45 -8.87 -7.83
CA ALA A 200 -10.02 -9.11 -8.01
C ALA A 200 -9.66 -8.82 -9.47
N LYS A 201 -8.59 -8.08 -9.69
CA LYS A 201 -8.02 -7.78 -11.01
C LYS A 201 -6.52 -7.96 -10.93
N GLY A 202 -5.85 -8.20 -12.06
CA GLY A 202 -4.42 -8.37 -11.96
C GLY A 202 -3.69 -8.31 -13.28
N THR A 203 -2.38 -8.28 -13.16
CA THR A 203 -1.38 -8.43 -14.22
C THR A 203 -0.90 -9.89 -14.26
N LEU A 204 0.18 -10.17 -14.98
CA LEU A 204 0.78 -11.50 -15.01
C LEU A 204 1.32 -11.93 -13.62
N SER A 205 1.93 -10.99 -12.89
CA SER A 205 2.66 -11.24 -11.63
C SER A 205 2.02 -10.64 -10.38
N TRP A 206 1.09 -9.69 -10.52
CA TRP A 206 0.43 -9.00 -9.41
C TRP A 206 -1.08 -9.16 -9.45
N GLU A 207 -1.71 -9.17 -8.30
CA GLU A 207 -3.15 -9.19 -8.13
C GLU A 207 -3.59 -8.08 -7.19
N VAL A 208 -4.68 -7.40 -7.56
CA VAL A 208 -5.29 -6.30 -6.80
C VAL A 208 -6.64 -6.77 -6.33
N PHE A 209 -6.89 -6.61 -5.06
CA PHE A 209 -8.14 -6.94 -4.40
C PHE A 209 -8.79 -5.67 -3.86
N THR A 210 -10.10 -5.56 -4.03
CA THR A 210 -10.91 -4.49 -3.47
C THR A 210 -12.04 -5.09 -2.65
N TYR A 211 -12.16 -4.61 -1.41
CA TYR A 211 -13.20 -5.02 -0.46
C TYR A 211 -13.99 -3.82 -0.01
N THR A 212 -15.24 -4.05 0.42
CA THR A 212 -16.06 -3.06 1.11
C THR A 212 -16.40 -3.57 2.52
N ASN A 213 -16.44 -2.66 3.47
CA ASN A 213 -16.94 -2.95 4.80
C ASN A 213 -18.46 -3.14 4.75
N LYS A 214 -18.97 -4.27 5.25
CA LYS A 214 -20.42 -4.59 5.22
C LYS A 214 -21.27 -3.58 6.01
N ASN A 215 -20.68 -2.96 7.03
CA ASN A 215 -21.37 -1.99 7.86
C ASN A 215 -21.61 -0.66 7.11
N SER A 216 -20.75 -0.29 6.16
CA SER A 216 -20.92 0.91 5.34
C SER A 216 -22.06 0.82 4.32
N LEU A 217 -22.56 -0.39 4.04
CA LEU A 217 -23.69 -0.61 3.12
C LEU A 217 -25.06 -0.45 3.80
N ARG A 218 -25.09 -0.19 5.11
CA ARG A 218 -26.32 -0.07 5.92
C ARG A 218 -26.66 1.37 6.31
N SER A 219 -25.78 2.31 6.00
CA SER A 219 -25.95 3.76 6.19
C SER A 219 -26.29 4.45 4.87
#